data_02e2adf68706feb46e5a65d1bb10d087
#
_entry.id   02e2adf68706feb46e5a65d1bb10d087
#
_cell.length_a   1.000
_cell.length_b   1.000
_cell.length_c   1.000
_cell.angle_alpha   90.00
_cell.angle_beta   90.00
_cell.angle_gamma   90.00
#
_symmetry.space_group_name_H-M   'P 1'
#
loop_
_entity.id
_entity.type
_entity.pdbx_description
1 polymer ?
#
loop_
_entity_poly.entity_id
_entity_poly.type
_entity_poly.pdbx_seq_one_letter_code
_entity_poly.pdbx_strand_id
1 'polypeptide(L)' 'MRKQMTKDDMDWQMFADYYKIYQDFYIPEASEKYWQELAKASAEFANKYKTKYAFDLMALYLDSRELMFRLKKT' A
#
# COMPACT_ATOMS: atom_id res chain seq x y z
N MET A 1 2.08 19.63 -18.36
CA MET A 1 2.82 20.53 -17.47
C MET A 1 3.38 19.73 -16.29
N ARG A 2 4.61 20.01 -15.93
CA ARG A 2 5.27 19.29 -14.85
C ARG A 2 5.05 20.01 -13.54
N LYS A 3 4.59 19.28 -12.52
CA LYS A 3 4.40 19.86 -11.19
C LYS A 3 5.54 19.45 -10.27
N GLN A 4 6.09 20.40 -9.54
CA GLN A 4 7.10 20.13 -8.54
C GLN A 4 6.39 19.83 -7.21
N MET A 5 6.59 18.62 -6.70
CA MET A 5 5.94 18.17 -5.47
C MET A 5 6.72 18.62 -4.25
N THR A 6 5.99 18.99 -3.20
CA THR A 6 6.57 19.37 -1.91
C THR A 6 5.94 18.56 -0.80
N LYS A 7 6.53 18.62 0.39
CA LYS A 7 6.03 17.88 1.56
C LYS A 7 4.63 18.32 1.97
N ASP A 8 4.20 19.50 1.55
CA ASP A 8 2.87 20.01 1.88
C ASP A 8 1.79 19.50 0.94
N ASP A 9 2.18 18.95 -0.21
CA ASP A 9 1.22 18.39 -1.14
C ASP A 9 0.65 17.08 -0.62
N MET A 10 -0.68 16.92 -0.71
CA MET A 10 -1.33 15.69 -0.28
C MET A 10 -0.82 14.49 -1.05
N ASP A 11 -0.60 14.64 -2.36
CA ASP A 11 -0.07 13.54 -3.18
C ASP A 11 1.33 13.12 -2.72
N TRP A 12 2.17 14.07 -2.36
CA TRP A 12 3.49 13.76 -1.84
C TRP A 12 3.38 12.92 -0.57
N GLN A 13 2.50 13.35 0.36
CA GLN A 13 2.28 12.64 1.61
C GLN A 13 1.72 11.24 1.35
N MET A 14 0.79 11.13 0.40
CA MET A 14 0.20 9.85 0.03
C MET A 14 1.26 8.86 -0.46
N PHE A 15 2.13 9.30 -1.35
CA PHE A 15 3.19 8.43 -1.86
C PHE A 15 4.22 8.08 -0.79
N ALA A 16 4.51 9.01 0.12
CA ALA A 16 5.41 8.72 1.23
C ALA A 16 4.84 7.65 2.16
N ASP A 17 3.56 7.75 2.49
CA ASP A 17 2.87 6.75 3.31
C ASP A 17 2.77 5.40 2.57
N TYR A 18 2.47 5.44 1.27
CA TYR A 18 2.42 4.24 0.45
C TYR A 18 3.79 3.55 0.43
N TYR A 19 4.85 4.31 0.25
CA TYR A 19 6.20 3.75 0.22
C TYR A 19 6.55 3.03 1.52
N LYS A 20 6.13 3.60 2.65
CA LYS A 20 6.34 2.99 3.95
C LYS A 20 5.62 1.65 4.06
N ILE A 21 4.35 1.60 3.63
CA ILE A 21 3.58 0.35 3.61
C ILE A 21 4.25 -0.65 2.68
N TYR A 22 4.68 -0.18 1.52
CA TYR A 22 5.35 -1.01 0.52
C TYR A 22 6.57 -1.71 1.12
N GLN A 23 7.39 -0.96 1.86
CA GLN A 23 8.60 -1.52 2.49
C GLN A 23 8.26 -2.46 3.63
N ASP A 24 7.30 -2.08 4.48
CA ASP A 24 6.97 -2.86 5.67
C ASP A 24 6.39 -4.23 5.33
N PHE A 25 5.69 -4.35 4.20
CA PHE A 25 5.04 -5.58 3.79
C PHE A 25 5.62 -6.16 2.50
N TYR A 26 6.86 -5.83 2.20
CA TYR A 26 7.47 -6.16 0.92
C TYR A 26 7.51 -7.66 0.64
N ILE A 27 7.88 -8.46 1.65
CA ILE A 27 7.96 -9.92 1.50
C ILE A 27 6.75 -10.54 2.18
N PRO A 28 5.84 -11.17 1.40
CA PRO A 28 4.67 -11.83 1.99
C PRO A 28 5.06 -12.98 2.90
N GLU A 29 4.29 -13.14 3.97
CA GLU A 29 4.49 -14.21 4.94
C GLU A 29 3.25 -15.07 5.04
N ALA A 30 3.42 -16.34 5.42
CA ALA A 30 2.32 -17.28 5.60
C ALA A 30 1.61 -17.10 6.95
N SER A 31 1.81 -15.96 7.60
CA SER A 31 1.25 -15.68 8.91
C SER A 31 -0.04 -14.89 8.79
N GLU A 32 -1.05 -15.30 9.54
CA GLU A 32 -2.31 -14.58 9.58
C GLU A 32 -2.11 -13.15 10.06
N LYS A 33 -1.18 -12.97 10.99
CA LYS A 33 -0.82 -11.64 11.50
C LYS A 33 -0.37 -10.69 10.39
N TYR A 34 0.45 -11.19 9.47
CA TYR A 34 0.91 -10.38 8.33
C TYR A 34 -0.26 -9.83 7.52
N TRP A 35 -1.20 -10.71 7.16
CA TRP A 35 -2.33 -10.32 6.32
C TRP A 35 -3.30 -9.41 7.06
N GLN A 36 -3.49 -9.62 8.35
CA GLN A 36 -4.32 -8.73 9.17
C GLN A 36 -3.72 -7.35 9.30
N GLU A 37 -2.43 -7.27 9.54
CA GLU A 37 -1.73 -5.98 9.66
C GLU A 37 -1.72 -5.23 8.32
N LEU A 38 -1.52 -5.96 7.22
CA LEU A 38 -1.57 -5.37 5.89
C LEU A 38 -2.95 -4.81 5.58
N ALA A 39 -4.00 -5.57 5.89
CA ALA A 39 -5.37 -5.11 5.68
C ALA A 39 -5.67 -3.86 6.51
N LYS A 40 -5.20 -3.84 7.76
CA LYS A 40 -5.39 -2.68 8.64
C LYS A 40 -4.66 -1.45 8.10
N ALA A 41 -3.41 -1.61 7.70
CA ALA A 41 -2.63 -0.51 7.15
C ALA A 41 -3.27 0.04 5.88
N SER A 42 -3.78 -0.86 5.02
CA SER A 42 -4.44 -0.46 3.79
C SER A 42 -5.73 0.31 4.06
N ALA A 43 -6.51 -0.14 5.05
CA ALA A 43 -7.76 0.55 5.42
C ALA A 43 -7.46 1.93 5.99
N GLU A 44 -6.46 2.04 6.83
CA GLU A 44 -6.06 3.34 7.40
C GLU A 44 -5.59 4.30 6.31
N PHE A 45 -4.82 3.81 5.36
CA PHE A 45 -4.35 4.61 4.23
C PHE A 45 -5.53 5.12 3.40
N ALA A 46 -6.46 4.22 3.05
CA ALA A 46 -7.63 4.59 2.26
C ALA A 46 -8.51 5.60 2.99
N ASN A 47 -8.67 5.44 4.30
CA ASN A 47 -9.46 6.37 5.11
C ASN A 47 -8.81 7.74 5.22
N LYS A 48 -7.48 7.78 5.27
CA LYS A 48 -6.74 9.04 5.39
C LYS A 48 -6.87 9.88 4.12
N TYR A 49 -6.78 9.25 2.96
CA TYR A 49 -6.74 10.00 1.69
C TYR A 49 -8.07 10.05 0.96
N LYS A 50 -8.98 9.13 1.21
CA LYS A 50 -10.37 9.11 0.72
C LYS A 50 -10.54 9.44 -0.76
N THR A 51 -9.66 8.92 -1.60
CA THR A 51 -9.74 9.10 -3.04
C THR A 51 -9.77 7.74 -3.73
N LYS A 52 -10.35 7.72 -4.94
CA LYS A 52 -10.33 6.49 -5.74
C LYS A 52 -8.91 6.03 -6.02
N TYR A 53 -8.03 6.99 -6.25
CA TYR A 53 -6.62 6.67 -6.52
C TYR A 53 -5.98 5.94 -5.35
N ALA A 54 -6.22 6.41 -4.12
CA ALA A 54 -5.68 5.76 -2.94
C ALA A 54 -6.25 4.35 -2.75
N PHE A 55 -7.56 4.17 -2.98
CA PHE A 55 -8.17 2.85 -2.92
C PHE A 55 -7.56 1.92 -3.96
N ASP A 56 -7.41 2.41 -5.18
CA ASP A 56 -6.84 1.60 -6.27
C ASP A 56 -5.40 1.21 -5.98
N LEU A 57 -4.59 2.12 -5.43
CA LEU A 57 -3.22 1.81 -5.04
C LEU A 57 -3.17 0.66 -4.04
N MET A 58 -4.01 0.70 -3.02
CA MET A 58 -4.01 -0.33 -2.00
C MET A 58 -4.53 -1.66 -2.54
N ALA A 59 -5.56 -1.62 -3.38
CA ALA A 59 -6.08 -2.83 -4.02
C ALA A 59 -5.01 -3.50 -4.89
N LEU A 60 -4.31 -2.71 -5.68
CA LEU A 60 -3.23 -3.22 -6.52
C LEU A 60 -2.09 -3.79 -5.68
N TYR A 61 -1.75 -3.14 -4.59
CA TYR A 61 -0.69 -3.62 -3.72
C TYR A 61 -1.06 -4.93 -3.06
N LEU A 62 -2.29 -5.03 -2.54
CA LEU A 62 -2.78 -6.27 -1.94
C LEU A 62 -2.73 -7.42 -2.95
N ASP A 63 -3.23 -7.17 -4.16
CA ASP A 63 -3.20 -8.17 -5.23
C ASP A 63 -1.77 -8.60 -5.55
N SER A 64 -0.84 -7.65 -5.60
CA SER A 64 0.56 -7.96 -5.90
C SER A 64 1.18 -8.84 -4.82
N ARG A 65 0.85 -8.58 -3.54
CA ARG A 65 1.38 -9.40 -2.45
C ARG A 65 0.78 -10.80 -2.44
N GLU A 66 -0.51 -10.92 -2.74
CA GLU A 66 -1.15 -12.23 -2.86
C GLU A 66 -0.55 -13.04 -3.99
N LEU A 67 -0.34 -12.42 -5.14
CA LEU A 67 0.27 -13.10 -6.28
C LEU A 67 1.68 -13.55 -5.96
N MET A 68 2.49 -12.68 -5.36
CA MET A 68 3.85 -13.03 -4.98
C MET A 68 3.87 -14.21 -4.01
N PHE A 69 2.94 -14.24 -3.06
CA PHE A 69 2.83 -15.31 -2.09
C PHE A 69 2.48 -16.65 -2.77
N ARG A 70 1.54 -16.63 -3.71
CA ARG A 70 1.15 -17.82 -4.47
C ARG A 70 2.31 -18.36 -5.29
N LEU A 71 3.04 -17.47 -5.96
CA LEU A 71 4.18 -17.89 -6.78
C LEU A 71 5.29 -18.49 -5.92
N LYS A 72 5.48 -17.98 -4.72
CA LYS A 72 6.50 -18.48 -3.81
C LYS A 72 6.16 -19.88 -3.30
N LYS A 73 4.87 -20.21 -3.21
CA LYS A 73 4.43 -21.53 -2.73
C LYS A 73 4.56 -22.63 -3.79
N THR A 74 4.59 -22.25 -5.04
CA THR A 74 4.78 -23.21 -6.13
C THR A 74 6.24 -23.37 -6.44
#